data_8e65301c3b06fc1fceef17ecb0983b22
#
_entry.id   8e65301c3b06fc1fceef17ecb0983b22
#
_cell.length_a   1.000
_cell.length_b   1.000
_cell.length_c   1.000
_cell.angle_alpha   90.00
_cell.angle_beta   90.00
_cell.angle_gamma   90.00
#
_symmetry.space_group_name_H-M   'P 1'
#
loop_
_entity.id
_entity.type
_entity.pdbx_description
1 polymer ?
#
loop_
_entity_poly.entity_id
_entity_poly.type
_entity_poly.pdbx_seq_one_letter_code
_entity_poly.pdbx_strand_id
1 'polypeptide(L)'
;MTAATAASSPVARALALLGSMKLSVWLLLLLAALTWLGTLAQVGKSTHEVQREYFESWFVRAELPLSVWGHALYERDDGTPWPLRIPLPGAYPVLALFCVNLIVGGLLRMKWNWRNAGILVTHVGIVLLLVAGAVKLHSSYAGMLAVYENPVADGQRLAGRQYEASSFISFHDYELALLADRGETIEERLAPESALWAARGDGAVTLRADGLPFTVEVRHFVDHASVVPKGPKVQTRMPVVDGAFVRAESWPVGVQPKSEAEIPACYVTVRSDAGDRFEAILSGDPRVPKDRNRYPFPFTVRGQRYGLDLRAVVYDLPFAVRLDKFQKLDHPGTMSPRDFRSFVTVADATGSQEAQIFMNNPLRRDGYVVYQTNWGPQPAGGPPWYSVFEVSWNPSDVWPAIACIVIWIGLFLHFGKKLLGFLDSSARASLNQ
;
A
#
# COMPACT_ATOMS: atom_id res chain seq x y z
N MET A 1 -37.68 -1.47 54.17
CA MET A 1 -36.75 -2.44 53.57
C MET A 1 -36.08 -1.77 52.38
N THR A 2 -34.92 -1.24 52.60
CA THR A 2 -34.08 -0.57 51.60
C THR A 2 -33.36 -1.64 50.78
N ALA A 3 -33.72 -1.75 49.51
CA ALA A 3 -33.02 -2.63 48.56
C ALA A 3 -31.58 -2.09 48.35
N ALA A 4 -30.64 -2.79 48.95
CA ALA A 4 -29.21 -2.56 48.71
C ALA A 4 -28.94 -2.77 47.20
N THR A 5 -28.65 -1.71 46.47
CA THR A 5 -28.10 -1.76 45.11
C THR A 5 -26.76 -2.46 45.18
N ALA A 6 -26.72 -3.75 44.82
CA ALA A 6 -25.48 -4.51 44.68
C ALA A 6 -24.56 -3.75 43.72
N ALA A 7 -23.45 -3.23 44.27
CA ALA A 7 -22.44 -2.54 43.46
C ALA A 7 -21.94 -3.51 42.39
N SER A 8 -22.24 -3.24 41.12
CA SER A 8 -21.77 -4.05 40.01
C SER A 8 -20.24 -4.11 40.02
N SER A 9 -19.68 -5.32 39.87
CA SER A 9 -18.22 -5.51 39.87
C SER A 9 -17.53 -4.58 38.84
N PRO A 10 -16.28 -4.15 39.07
CA PRO A 10 -15.55 -3.30 38.13
C PRO A 10 -15.52 -3.89 36.73
N VAL A 11 -15.41 -5.21 36.60
CA VAL A 11 -15.45 -5.96 35.35
C VAL A 11 -16.80 -5.81 34.63
N ALA A 12 -17.92 -5.92 35.37
CA ALA A 12 -19.26 -5.77 34.82
C ALA A 12 -19.49 -4.34 34.28
N ARG A 13 -18.94 -3.32 34.96
CA ARG A 13 -19.00 -1.92 34.49
C ARG A 13 -18.18 -1.73 33.23
N ALA A 14 -16.95 -2.27 33.16
CA ALA A 14 -16.09 -2.21 31.98
C ALA A 14 -16.76 -2.88 30.78
N LEU A 15 -17.30 -4.08 30.92
CA LEU A 15 -18.05 -4.77 29.87
C LEU A 15 -19.31 -3.99 29.42
N ALA A 16 -19.97 -3.30 30.37
CA ALA A 16 -21.12 -2.46 30.03
C ALA A 16 -20.74 -1.24 29.20
N LEU A 17 -19.61 -0.61 29.50
CA LEU A 17 -19.06 0.49 28.71
C LEU A 17 -18.58 0.02 27.34
N LEU A 18 -17.77 -1.05 27.30
CA LEU A 18 -17.24 -1.62 26.06
C LEU A 18 -18.34 -2.09 25.11
N GLY A 19 -19.44 -2.64 25.60
CA GLY A 19 -20.57 -3.09 24.76
C GLY A 19 -21.67 -2.04 24.60
N SER A 20 -21.43 -0.75 24.85
CA SER A 20 -22.46 0.28 24.75
C SER A 20 -22.64 0.79 23.33
N MET A 21 -23.89 1.03 22.91
CA MET A 21 -24.22 1.67 21.63
C MET A 21 -23.66 3.11 21.52
N LYS A 22 -23.57 3.82 22.66
CA LYS A 22 -22.97 5.17 22.66
C LYS A 22 -21.52 5.14 22.25
N LEU A 23 -20.75 4.14 22.73
CA LEU A 23 -19.36 3.96 22.30
C LEU A 23 -19.27 3.65 20.80
N SER A 24 -20.14 2.76 20.27
CA SER A 24 -20.18 2.47 18.84
C SER A 24 -20.37 3.75 18.00
N VAL A 25 -21.31 4.61 18.39
CA VAL A 25 -21.59 5.86 17.67
C VAL A 25 -20.37 6.79 17.70
N TRP A 26 -19.71 6.96 18.86
CA TRP A 26 -18.53 7.80 18.96
C TRP A 26 -17.35 7.26 18.13
N LEU A 27 -17.14 5.94 18.11
CA LEU A 27 -16.10 5.31 17.30
C LEU A 27 -16.38 5.47 15.80
N LEU A 28 -17.62 5.33 15.36
CA LEU A 28 -18.02 5.55 13.97
C LEU A 28 -17.86 7.03 13.55
N LEU A 29 -18.23 7.98 14.42
CA LEU A 29 -18.01 9.41 14.16
C LEU A 29 -16.52 9.74 14.06
N LEU A 30 -15.69 9.13 14.91
CA LEU A 30 -14.24 9.30 14.86
C LEU A 30 -13.64 8.70 13.58
N LEU A 31 -14.08 7.50 13.17
CA LEU A 31 -13.67 6.91 11.88
C LEU A 31 -14.09 7.79 10.69
N ALA A 32 -15.30 8.34 10.72
CA ALA A 32 -15.77 9.28 9.69
C ALA A 32 -14.90 10.54 9.65
N ALA A 33 -14.52 11.08 10.83
CA ALA A 33 -13.63 12.24 10.92
C ALA A 33 -12.23 11.92 10.40
N LEU A 34 -11.65 10.76 10.74
CA LEU A 34 -10.36 10.31 10.24
C LEU A 34 -10.39 10.12 8.71
N THR A 35 -11.47 9.55 8.17
CA THR A 35 -11.64 9.39 6.72
C THR A 35 -11.72 10.74 6.02
N TRP A 36 -12.49 11.67 6.56
CA TRP A 36 -12.61 13.01 6.02
C TRP A 36 -11.28 13.76 6.04
N LEU A 37 -10.57 13.76 7.18
CA LEU A 37 -9.26 14.39 7.32
C LEU A 37 -8.20 13.74 6.42
N GLY A 38 -8.20 12.40 6.31
CA GLY A 38 -7.33 11.67 5.40
C GLY A 38 -7.60 12.04 3.93
N THR A 39 -8.87 12.17 3.55
CA THR A 39 -9.23 12.61 2.18
C THR A 39 -8.72 14.03 1.90
N LEU A 40 -8.81 14.94 2.87
CA LEU A 40 -8.24 16.29 2.72
C LEU A 40 -6.71 16.27 2.62
N ALA A 41 -6.05 15.39 3.36
CA ALA A 41 -4.59 15.25 3.32
C ALA A 41 -4.06 14.76 1.95
N GLN A 42 -4.87 14.02 1.17
CA GLN A 42 -4.52 13.57 -0.19
C GLN A 42 -4.30 14.72 -1.19
N VAL A 43 -4.69 15.95 -0.86
CA VAL A 43 -4.40 17.11 -1.71
C VAL A 43 -2.89 17.38 -1.84
N GLY A 44 -2.10 16.99 -0.83
CA GLY A 44 -0.63 17.20 -0.82
C GLY A 44 0.20 15.95 -0.54
N LYS A 45 -0.44 14.78 -0.40
CA LYS A 45 0.19 13.51 -0.07
C LYS A 45 -0.31 12.39 -0.98
N SER A 46 0.50 11.35 -1.18
CA SER A 46 0.07 10.15 -1.89
C SER A 46 -1.01 9.40 -1.11
N THR A 47 -1.82 8.60 -1.80
CA THR A 47 -2.82 7.72 -1.16
C THR A 47 -2.16 6.78 -0.15
N HIS A 48 -1.01 6.22 -0.49
CA HIS A 48 -0.25 5.32 0.38
C HIS A 48 0.26 6.03 1.65
N GLU A 49 0.84 7.23 1.51
CA GLU A 49 1.30 8.02 2.66
C GLU A 49 0.16 8.35 3.62
N VAL A 50 -1.00 8.77 3.09
CA VAL A 50 -2.20 9.04 3.89
C VAL A 50 -2.73 7.77 4.56
N GLN A 51 -2.72 6.64 3.84
CA GLN A 51 -3.12 5.36 4.40
C GLN A 51 -2.25 4.99 5.60
N ARG A 52 -0.94 5.08 5.48
CA ARG A 52 0.00 4.81 6.59
C ARG A 52 -0.18 5.77 7.76
N GLU A 53 -0.34 7.07 7.48
CA GLU A 53 -0.41 8.10 8.51
C GLU A 53 -1.74 8.07 9.28
N TYR A 54 -2.89 7.93 8.61
CA TYR A 54 -4.22 8.04 9.21
C TYR A 54 -4.82 6.68 9.58
N PHE A 55 -4.62 5.66 8.72
CA PHE A 55 -5.31 4.38 8.85
C PHE A 55 -4.44 3.26 9.42
N GLU A 56 -3.12 3.32 9.20
CA GLU A 56 -2.17 2.31 9.68
C GLU A 56 -1.32 2.82 10.86
N SER A 57 -1.87 3.71 11.66
CA SER A 57 -1.16 4.33 12.78
C SER A 57 -1.93 4.19 14.08
N TRP A 58 -1.20 4.28 15.19
CA TRP A 58 -1.76 4.40 16.53
C TRP A 58 -2.19 5.83 16.85
N PHE A 59 -1.45 6.82 16.32
CA PHE A 59 -1.69 8.24 16.52
C PHE A 59 -1.41 9.00 15.24
N VAL A 60 -2.25 9.95 14.94
CA VAL A 60 -2.10 10.88 13.81
C VAL A 60 -2.08 12.31 14.31
N ARG A 61 -1.27 13.14 13.67
CA ARG A 61 -1.29 14.60 13.81
C ARG A 61 -1.88 15.18 12.54
N ALA A 62 -3.22 15.27 12.51
CA ALA A 62 -3.90 15.83 11.36
C ALA A 62 -3.54 17.31 11.20
N GLU A 63 -3.06 17.69 10.04
CA GLU A 63 -2.73 19.09 9.70
C GLU A 63 -3.83 19.66 8.80
N LEU A 64 -4.53 20.66 9.31
CA LEU A 64 -5.52 21.41 8.53
C LEU A 64 -4.96 22.81 8.25
N PRO A 65 -4.89 23.25 6.99
CA PRO A 65 -4.51 24.62 6.69
C PRO A 65 -5.54 25.59 7.31
N LEU A 66 -5.09 26.55 8.12
CA LEU A 66 -5.96 27.59 8.65
C LEU A 66 -6.27 28.60 7.53
N SER A 67 -7.18 28.22 6.65
CA SER A 67 -7.68 29.08 5.59
C SER A 67 -9.20 29.10 5.59
N VAL A 68 -9.78 30.28 5.36
CA VAL A 68 -11.23 30.47 5.19
C VAL A 68 -11.46 31.08 3.82
N TRP A 69 -12.29 30.44 3.00
CA TRP A 69 -12.61 30.88 1.63
C TRP A 69 -11.38 31.09 0.72
N GLY A 70 -10.32 30.26 0.93
CA GLY A 70 -9.09 30.35 0.16
C GLY A 70 -8.10 31.42 0.67
N HIS A 71 -8.44 32.17 1.71
CA HIS A 71 -7.55 33.13 2.36
C HIS A 71 -6.97 32.53 3.64
N ALA A 72 -5.65 32.53 3.78
CA ALA A 72 -4.98 32.11 5.01
C ALA A 72 -5.36 33.05 6.16
N LEU A 73 -5.73 32.48 7.32
CA LEU A 73 -5.96 33.27 8.55
C LEU A 73 -4.63 33.73 9.16
N TYR A 74 -3.60 32.90 9.04
CA TYR A 74 -2.22 33.18 9.42
C TYR A 74 -1.30 32.56 8.39
N GLU A 75 -0.32 33.32 7.89
CA GLU A 75 0.65 32.88 6.90
C GLU A 75 2.05 32.74 7.54
N ARG A 76 2.81 31.80 7.04
CA ARG A 76 4.25 31.67 7.30
C ARG A 76 5.01 32.68 6.43
N ASP A 77 6.32 32.84 6.73
CA ASP A 77 7.22 33.68 5.93
C ASP A 77 7.31 33.26 4.45
N ASP A 78 6.93 32.01 4.13
CA ASP A 78 6.88 31.44 2.78
C ASP A 78 5.51 31.61 2.09
N GLY A 79 4.56 32.31 2.71
CA GLY A 79 3.20 32.53 2.19
C GLY A 79 2.25 31.32 2.35
N THR A 80 2.68 30.28 3.06
CA THR A 80 1.81 29.11 3.33
C THR A 80 0.97 29.33 4.59
N PRO A 81 -0.30 28.86 4.65
CA PRO A 81 -1.11 28.95 5.86
C PRO A 81 -0.50 28.14 7.00
N TRP A 82 -0.59 28.66 8.22
CA TRP A 82 -0.24 27.89 9.40
C TRP A 82 -1.15 26.68 9.54
N PRO A 83 -0.61 25.45 9.69
CA PRO A 83 -1.44 24.27 9.89
C PRO A 83 -1.96 24.21 11.33
N LEU A 84 -3.26 24.01 11.47
CA LEU A 84 -3.84 23.57 12.74
C LEU A 84 -3.50 22.09 12.94
N ARG A 85 -2.72 21.77 13.97
CA ARG A 85 -2.32 20.40 14.29
C ARG A 85 -3.24 19.81 15.35
N ILE A 86 -4.04 18.83 14.94
CA ILE A 86 -4.99 18.14 15.80
C ILE A 86 -4.45 16.74 16.10
N PRO A 87 -4.04 16.44 17.36
CA PRO A 87 -3.66 15.10 17.75
C PRO A 87 -4.92 14.22 17.86
N LEU A 88 -4.96 13.12 17.11
CA LEU A 88 -6.06 12.17 17.09
C LEU A 88 -5.52 10.75 17.24
N PRO A 89 -6.30 9.79 17.79
CA PRO A 89 -5.97 8.39 17.63
C PRO A 89 -6.04 8.02 16.15
N GLY A 90 -5.09 7.24 15.67
CA GLY A 90 -5.15 6.65 14.33
C GLY A 90 -6.25 5.59 14.22
N ALA A 91 -6.44 5.04 13.03
CA ALA A 91 -7.52 4.07 12.86
C ALA A 91 -7.26 2.72 13.54
N TYR A 92 -6.01 2.32 13.80
CA TYR A 92 -5.72 1.06 14.51
C TYR A 92 -6.43 0.94 15.87
N PRO A 93 -6.20 1.84 16.85
CA PRO A 93 -6.88 1.72 18.14
C PRO A 93 -8.38 1.89 18.03
N VAL A 94 -8.87 2.71 17.09
CA VAL A 94 -10.30 2.94 16.89
C VAL A 94 -10.98 1.69 16.35
N LEU A 95 -10.42 1.04 15.32
CA LEU A 95 -10.94 -0.20 14.73
C LEU A 95 -10.84 -1.38 15.70
N ALA A 96 -9.73 -1.49 16.44
CA ALA A 96 -9.57 -2.52 17.46
C ALA A 96 -10.63 -2.38 18.55
N LEU A 97 -10.84 -1.17 19.07
CA LEU A 97 -11.87 -0.89 20.08
C LEU A 97 -13.28 -1.09 19.51
N PHE A 98 -13.51 -0.75 18.24
CA PHE A 98 -14.79 -1.00 17.57
C PHE A 98 -15.06 -2.50 17.42
N CYS A 99 -14.06 -3.30 17.05
CA CYS A 99 -14.16 -4.76 16.99
C CYS A 99 -14.52 -5.34 18.37
N VAL A 100 -13.83 -4.92 19.44
CA VAL A 100 -14.14 -5.32 20.81
C VAL A 100 -15.58 -4.90 21.18
N ASN A 101 -15.99 -3.69 20.83
CA ASN A 101 -17.35 -3.20 21.10
C ASN A 101 -18.41 -4.06 20.39
N LEU A 102 -18.20 -4.44 19.14
CA LEU A 102 -19.09 -5.32 18.38
C LEU A 102 -19.18 -6.71 18.99
N ILE A 103 -18.04 -7.29 19.39
CA ILE A 103 -18.01 -8.61 20.02
C ILE A 103 -18.73 -8.57 21.37
N VAL A 104 -18.39 -7.63 22.24
CA VAL A 104 -18.98 -7.54 23.59
C VAL A 104 -20.44 -7.15 23.53
N GLY A 105 -20.79 -6.12 22.79
CA GLY A 105 -22.15 -5.58 22.71
C GLY A 105 -23.05 -6.38 21.78
N GLY A 106 -22.55 -6.74 20.60
CA GLY A 106 -23.32 -7.37 19.54
C GLY A 106 -23.40 -8.89 19.59
N LEU A 107 -22.39 -9.57 20.19
CA LEU A 107 -22.37 -11.04 20.24
C LEU A 107 -22.50 -11.58 21.68
N LEU A 108 -21.68 -11.13 22.62
CA LEU A 108 -21.63 -11.74 23.96
C LEU A 108 -22.80 -11.32 24.87
N ARG A 109 -23.21 -10.05 24.80
CA ARG A 109 -24.28 -9.53 25.67
C ARG A 109 -25.67 -9.64 25.05
N MET A 110 -25.79 -9.91 23.75
CA MET A 110 -27.06 -10.11 23.09
C MET A 110 -27.68 -11.46 23.46
N LYS A 111 -28.99 -11.49 23.69
CA LYS A 111 -29.71 -12.75 23.93
C LYS A 111 -29.73 -13.58 22.64
N TRP A 112 -29.15 -14.76 22.70
CA TRP A 112 -29.12 -15.74 21.61
C TRP A 112 -30.49 -16.42 21.52
N ASN A 113 -31.37 -15.86 20.73
CA ASN A 113 -32.69 -16.38 20.43
C ASN A 113 -33.05 -16.17 18.97
N TRP A 114 -34.04 -16.90 18.49
CA TRP A 114 -34.47 -16.83 17.11
C TRP A 114 -34.94 -15.42 16.68
N ARG A 115 -35.42 -14.61 17.62
CA ARG A 115 -35.87 -13.24 17.36
C ARG A 115 -34.70 -12.33 17.01
N ASN A 116 -33.55 -12.54 17.61
CA ASN A 116 -32.34 -11.74 17.41
C ASN A 116 -31.37 -12.36 16.37
N ALA A 117 -31.67 -13.54 15.81
CA ALA A 117 -30.77 -14.25 14.91
C ALA A 117 -30.26 -13.38 13.74
N GLY A 118 -31.15 -12.57 13.11
CA GLY A 118 -30.74 -11.68 12.03
C GLY A 118 -29.70 -10.65 12.47
N ILE A 119 -29.87 -10.06 13.66
CA ILE A 119 -28.91 -9.08 14.20
C ILE A 119 -27.58 -9.77 14.53
N LEU A 120 -27.62 -10.96 15.15
CA LEU A 120 -26.41 -11.74 15.47
C LEU A 120 -25.60 -12.07 14.20
N VAL A 121 -26.27 -12.56 13.15
CA VAL A 121 -25.65 -12.88 11.86
C VAL A 121 -25.02 -11.64 11.25
N THR A 122 -25.70 -10.49 11.29
CA THR A 122 -25.14 -9.20 10.79
C THR A 122 -23.86 -8.83 11.55
N HIS A 123 -23.85 -8.93 12.88
CA HIS A 123 -22.65 -8.60 13.68
C HIS A 123 -21.50 -9.56 13.40
N VAL A 124 -21.75 -10.84 13.23
CA VAL A 124 -20.73 -11.82 12.80
C VAL A 124 -20.13 -11.42 11.46
N GLY A 125 -20.96 -11.03 10.48
CA GLY A 125 -20.47 -10.57 9.18
C GLY A 125 -19.61 -9.31 9.27
N ILE A 126 -20.00 -8.34 10.12
CA ILE A 126 -19.19 -7.11 10.30
C ILE A 126 -17.86 -7.43 10.99
N VAL A 127 -17.84 -8.30 12.00
CA VAL A 127 -16.59 -8.74 12.64
C VAL A 127 -15.69 -9.46 11.63
N LEU A 128 -16.25 -10.34 10.79
CA LEU A 128 -15.50 -11.02 9.73
C LEU A 128 -14.89 -10.02 8.74
N LEU A 129 -15.63 -8.95 8.39
CA LEU A 129 -15.13 -7.90 7.50
C LEU A 129 -13.94 -7.15 8.14
N LEU A 130 -14.01 -6.82 9.43
CA LEU A 130 -12.92 -6.16 10.15
C LEU A 130 -11.69 -7.06 10.25
N VAL A 131 -11.88 -8.35 10.54
CA VAL A 131 -10.80 -9.34 10.58
C VAL A 131 -10.16 -9.51 9.21
N ALA A 132 -10.96 -9.57 8.14
CA ALA A 132 -10.46 -9.63 6.76
C ALA A 132 -9.58 -8.42 6.43
N GLY A 133 -9.99 -7.21 6.85
CA GLY A 133 -9.21 -5.99 6.70
C GLY A 133 -7.89 -6.05 7.47
N ALA A 134 -7.90 -6.54 8.71
CA ALA A 134 -6.69 -6.70 9.50
C ALA A 134 -5.71 -7.73 8.90
N VAL A 135 -6.22 -8.86 8.39
CA VAL A 135 -5.40 -9.87 7.69
C VAL A 135 -4.79 -9.29 6.42
N LYS A 136 -5.60 -8.59 5.60
CA LYS A 136 -5.08 -7.90 4.41
C LYS A 136 -3.93 -6.98 4.77
N LEU A 137 -4.13 -6.12 5.76
CA LEU A 137 -3.16 -5.10 6.17
C LEU A 137 -1.80 -5.68 6.58
N HIS A 138 -1.78 -6.83 7.27
CA HIS A 138 -0.55 -7.43 7.79
C HIS A 138 0.09 -8.47 6.88
N SER A 139 -0.65 -8.99 5.93
CA SER A 139 -0.22 -10.17 5.16
C SER A 139 -0.28 -9.98 3.66
N SER A 140 -0.89 -8.90 3.14
CA SER A 140 -0.94 -8.66 1.70
C SER A 140 0.27 -7.88 1.21
N TYR A 141 0.66 -8.15 -0.01
CA TYR A 141 1.64 -7.37 -0.75
C TYR A 141 1.20 -7.25 -2.21
N ALA A 142 1.64 -6.19 -2.85
CA ALA A 142 1.30 -5.90 -4.23
C ALA A 142 2.47 -5.24 -4.95
N GLY A 143 2.46 -5.35 -6.27
CA GLY A 143 3.51 -4.78 -7.07
C GLY A 143 3.18 -4.79 -8.55
N MET A 144 4.17 -4.54 -9.36
CA MET A 144 4.05 -4.34 -10.78
C MET A 144 4.85 -5.38 -11.56
N LEU A 145 4.22 -5.93 -12.61
CA LEU A 145 4.80 -6.84 -13.56
C LEU A 145 4.64 -6.25 -14.97
N ALA A 146 5.74 -5.99 -15.67
CA ALA A 146 5.72 -5.50 -17.04
C ALA A 146 6.25 -6.56 -18.00
N VAL A 147 5.45 -6.92 -19.02
CA VAL A 147 5.79 -7.97 -19.99
C VAL A 147 5.55 -7.46 -21.39
N TYR A 148 6.54 -7.66 -22.28
CA TYR A 148 6.42 -7.34 -23.69
C TYR A 148 5.71 -8.44 -24.45
N GLU A 149 4.95 -8.04 -25.49
CA GLU A 149 4.31 -8.95 -26.42
C GLU A 149 5.37 -9.81 -27.11
N ASN A 150 5.17 -11.11 -27.11
CA ASN A 150 6.09 -12.03 -27.75
C ASN A 150 6.03 -11.86 -29.26
N PRO A 151 7.13 -11.55 -29.94
CA PRO A 151 7.13 -11.32 -31.39
C PRO A 151 6.89 -12.62 -32.13
N VAL A 152 5.65 -12.80 -32.63
CA VAL A 152 5.27 -14.02 -33.36
C VAL A 152 5.80 -14.02 -34.79
N ALA A 153 6.03 -12.83 -35.40
CA ALA A 153 6.31 -12.71 -36.82
C ALA A 153 7.79 -12.86 -37.21
N ASP A 154 8.73 -12.33 -36.43
CA ASP A 154 10.16 -12.22 -36.82
C ASP A 154 11.13 -12.97 -35.92
N GLY A 155 10.68 -13.58 -34.82
CA GLY A 155 11.53 -14.34 -33.90
C GLY A 155 12.61 -13.54 -33.16
N GLN A 156 12.77 -12.24 -33.44
CA GLN A 156 13.76 -11.39 -32.82
C GLN A 156 13.27 -10.85 -31.46
N ARG A 157 13.79 -11.43 -30.40
CA ARG A 157 13.66 -10.85 -29.07
C ARG A 157 14.67 -9.71 -28.92
N LEU A 158 14.18 -8.52 -28.60
CA LEU A 158 15.04 -7.38 -28.37
C LEU A 158 15.75 -7.52 -27.00
N ALA A 159 17.05 -7.27 -26.99
CA ALA A 159 17.85 -7.34 -25.77
C ALA A 159 17.32 -6.39 -24.67
N GLY A 160 17.32 -6.86 -23.42
CA GLY A 160 16.87 -6.09 -22.26
C GLY A 160 15.35 -5.97 -22.09
N ARG A 161 14.56 -6.73 -22.87
CA ARG A 161 13.09 -6.79 -22.73
C ARG A 161 12.64 -8.10 -22.16
N GLN A 162 11.72 -8.04 -21.19
CA GLN A 162 11.13 -9.20 -20.53
C GLN A 162 9.88 -9.63 -21.28
N TYR A 163 9.88 -10.85 -21.82
CA TYR A 163 8.76 -11.45 -22.57
C TYR A 163 7.97 -12.46 -21.74
N GLU A 164 8.56 -12.91 -20.66
CA GLU A 164 7.98 -13.84 -19.70
C GLU A 164 8.51 -13.47 -18.31
N ALA A 165 7.66 -13.48 -17.32
CA ALA A 165 8.00 -13.08 -15.97
C ALA A 165 7.41 -14.07 -14.95
N SER A 166 8.25 -14.49 -14.02
CA SER A 166 7.91 -15.28 -12.84
C SER A 166 8.14 -14.52 -11.54
N SER A 167 8.26 -13.21 -11.61
CA SER A 167 8.42 -12.34 -10.45
C SER A 167 7.88 -10.95 -10.75
N PHE A 168 7.58 -10.19 -9.72
CA PHE A 168 7.10 -8.81 -9.83
C PHE A 168 7.79 -7.91 -8.80
N ILE A 169 7.78 -6.61 -9.04
CA ILE A 169 8.46 -5.59 -8.26
C ILE A 169 7.44 -4.94 -7.33
N SER A 170 7.73 -4.86 -6.02
CA SER A 170 6.87 -4.17 -5.05
C SER A 170 6.63 -2.70 -5.43
N PHE A 171 5.43 -2.19 -5.12
CA PHE A 171 5.13 -0.77 -5.28
C PHE A 171 5.79 0.09 -4.20
N HIS A 172 5.89 -0.43 -2.97
CA HIS A 172 6.18 0.38 -1.79
C HIS A 172 7.29 -0.17 -0.90
N ASP A 173 7.63 -1.46 -1.06
CA ASP A 173 8.67 -2.08 -0.24
C ASP A 173 10.01 -1.97 -0.94
N TYR A 174 10.99 -1.44 -0.23
CA TYR A 174 12.36 -1.30 -0.71
C TYR A 174 13.34 -2.03 0.20
N GLU A 175 14.50 -2.34 -0.34
CA GLU A 175 15.59 -3.00 0.36
C GLU A 175 16.94 -2.42 -0.07
N LEU A 176 17.87 -2.38 0.86
CA LEU A 176 19.29 -2.12 0.55
C LEU A 176 19.98 -3.46 0.32
N ALA A 177 20.40 -3.72 -0.90
CA ALA A 177 21.12 -4.90 -1.30
C ALA A 177 22.64 -4.63 -1.30
N LEU A 178 23.39 -5.46 -0.59
CA LEU A 178 24.83 -5.57 -0.71
C LEU A 178 25.17 -6.76 -1.59
N LEU A 179 25.85 -6.52 -2.67
CA LEU A 179 26.26 -7.49 -3.67
C LEU A 179 27.78 -7.76 -3.50
N ALA A 180 28.18 -9.00 -3.34
CA ALA A 180 29.57 -9.40 -3.33
C ALA A 180 29.87 -10.26 -4.56
N ASP A 181 30.78 -9.79 -5.41
CA ASP A 181 31.22 -10.49 -6.61
C ASP A 181 32.16 -11.63 -6.23
N ARG A 182 31.71 -12.87 -6.38
CA ARG A 182 32.53 -14.09 -6.11
C ARG A 182 33.09 -14.72 -7.40
N GLY A 183 33.06 -13.99 -8.50
CA GLY A 183 33.49 -14.44 -9.82
C GLY A 183 32.40 -15.12 -10.60
N GLU A 184 32.05 -16.36 -10.31
CA GLU A 184 30.97 -17.09 -10.99
C GLU A 184 29.58 -16.80 -10.40
N THR A 185 29.54 -16.32 -9.14
CA THR A 185 28.28 -16.04 -8.42
C THR A 185 28.32 -14.67 -7.76
N ILE A 186 27.15 -14.10 -7.53
CA ILE A 186 26.97 -12.90 -6.73
C ILE A 186 26.29 -13.32 -5.43
N GLU A 187 26.96 -13.07 -4.29
CA GLU A 187 26.37 -13.23 -2.97
C GLU A 187 25.60 -11.96 -2.63
N GLU A 188 24.32 -12.08 -2.30
CA GLU A 188 23.47 -10.96 -1.89
C GLU A 188 23.20 -10.99 -0.39
N ARG A 189 23.26 -9.82 0.24
CA ARG A 189 22.82 -9.59 1.62
C ARG A 189 21.86 -8.43 1.64
N LEU A 190 20.66 -8.65 2.19
CA LEU A 190 19.55 -7.72 2.12
C LEU A 190 19.29 -7.09 3.48
N ALA A 191 19.11 -5.79 3.51
CA ALA A 191 18.59 -5.06 4.65
C ALA A 191 17.24 -4.45 4.26
N PRO A 192 16.15 -4.80 4.97
CA PRO A 192 14.82 -4.26 4.66
C PRO A 192 14.78 -2.75 4.94
N GLU A 193 13.88 -2.04 4.29
CA GLU A 193 13.69 -0.60 4.45
C GLU A 193 13.52 -0.19 5.92
N SER A 194 12.82 -1.01 6.71
CA SER A 194 12.63 -0.75 8.14
C SER A 194 13.92 -0.60 8.92
N ALA A 195 15.00 -1.26 8.50
CA ALA A 195 16.34 -1.11 9.09
C ALA A 195 16.96 0.26 8.78
N LEU A 196 16.46 0.97 7.77
CA LEU A 196 16.95 2.28 7.33
C LEU A 196 16.18 3.45 7.94
N TRP A 197 15.04 3.22 8.59
CA TRP A 197 14.17 4.29 9.09
C TRP A 197 14.81 5.20 10.13
N ALA A 198 15.75 4.69 10.91
CA ALA A 198 16.49 5.52 11.85
C ALA A 198 17.47 6.50 11.16
N ALA A 199 17.71 6.35 9.85
CA ALA A 199 18.49 7.28 9.03
C ALA A 199 17.65 8.43 8.43
N ARG A 200 16.35 8.52 8.76
CA ARG A 200 15.47 9.63 8.35
C ARG A 200 15.89 10.93 9.02
N GLY A 201 15.69 12.05 8.33
CA GLY A 201 16.09 13.37 8.80
C GLY A 201 17.60 13.47 8.98
N ASP A 202 18.03 13.88 10.17
CA ASP A 202 19.45 13.99 10.55
C ASP A 202 20.00 12.71 11.19
N GLY A 203 19.23 11.63 11.20
CA GLY A 203 19.62 10.34 11.74
C GLY A 203 20.67 9.62 10.89
N ALA A 204 21.29 8.60 11.49
CA ALA A 204 22.23 7.71 10.81
C ALA A 204 22.05 6.27 11.29
N VAL A 205 22.20 5.33 10.37
CA VAL A 205 22.23 3.90 10.66
C VAL A 205 23.53 3.31 10.16
N THR A 206 24.22 2.54 11.00
CA THR A 206 25.40 1.79 10.60
C THR A 206 25.05 0.33 10.49
N LEU A 207 25.10 -0.18 9.28
CA LEU A 207 24.91 -1.59 8.98
C LEU A 207 26.26 -2.29 9.02
N ARG A 208 26.35 -3.35 9.83
CA ARG A 208 27.50 -4.24 9.90
C ARG A 208 27.02 -5.65 9.64
N ALA A 209 27.69 -6.35 8.76
CA ALA A 209 27.43 -7.76 8.51
C ALA A 209 28.68 -8.59 8.87
N ASP A 210 28.46 -9.74 9.49
CA ASP A 210 29.56 -10.63 9.91
C ASP A 210 30.41 -11.09 8.72
N GLY A 211 31.71 -11.04 8.90
CA GLY A 211 32.69 -11.45 7.88
C GLY A 211 32.98 -10.41 6.80
N LEU A 212 32.38 -9.19 6.87
CA LEU A 212 32.70 -8.10 5.94
C LEU A 212 33.80 -7.19 6.53
N PRO A 213 34.81 -6.80 5.72
CA PRO A 213 35.92 -5.94 6.15
C PRO A 213 35.56 -4.43 6.09
N PHE A 214 34.29 -4.10 6.17
CA PHE A 214 33.77 -2.72 6.12
C PHE A 214 32.41 -2.59 6.81
N THR A 215 32.02 -1.36 7.05
CA THR A 215 30.69 -0.96 7.53
C THR A 215 30.03 -0.03 6.52
N VAL A 216 28.69 -0.06 6.45
CA VAL A 216 27.89 0.83 5.60
C VAL A 216 27.09 1.76 6.52
N GLU A 217 27.38 3.03 6.48
CA GLU A 217 26.62 4.07 7.17
C GLU A 217 25.61 4.65 6.19
N VAL A 218 24.32 4.64 6.55
CA VAL A 218 23.20 5.24 5.80
C VAL A 218 22.75 6.49 6.50
N ARG A 219 22.54 7.58 5.75
CA ARG A 219 22.07 8.87 6.26
C ARG A 219 21.04 9.48 5.32
N HIS A 220 20.23 10.39 5.86
CA HIS A 220 19.24 11.16 5.11
C HIS A 220 18.40 10.27 4.19
N PHE A 221 17.83 9.21 4.76
CA PHE A 221 16.89 8.37 4.05
C PHE A 221 15.59 9.16 3.85
N VAL A 222 15.14 9.29 2.61
CA VAL A 222 13.94 10.02 2.20
C VAL A 222 13.05 9.05 1.43
N ASP A 223 11.83 8.84 1.89
CA ASP A 223 10.88 7.87 1.32
C ASP A 223 10.44 8.24 -0.10
N HIS A 224 10.34 9.55 -0.37
CA HIS A 224 9.96 10.04 -1.70
C HIS A 224 10.92 11.16 -2.13
N ALA A 225 11.81 10.83 -3.05
CA ALA A 225 12.91 11.70 -3.43
C ALA A 225 13.30 11.57 -4.90
N SER A 226 13.94 12.62 -5.39
CA SER A 226 14.69 12.58 -6.64
C SER A 226 16.16 12.93 -6.41
N VAL A 227 17.04 12.34 -7.20
CA VAL A 227 18.45 12.71 -7.26
C VAL A 227 18.64 13.79 -8.31
N VAL A 228 19.04 14.98 -7.89
CA VAL A 228 19.08 16.18 -8.72
C VAL A 228 20.52 16.68 -8.84
N PRO A 229 20.99 17.03 -10.04
CA PRO A 229 22.31 17.65 -10.21
C PRO A 229 22.34 19.03 -9.53
N LYS A 230 23.45 19.32 -8.86
CA LYS A 230 23.70 20.62 -8.26
C LYS A 230 24.06 21.65 -9.32
N GLY A 231 23.07 22.44 -9.76
CA GLY A 231 23.31 23.60 -10.62
C GLY A 231 23.87 24.81 -9.84
N PRO A 232 24.46 25.79 -10.56
CA PRO A 232 25.10 26.95 -9.93
C PRO A 232 24.14 27.84 -9.12
N LYS A 233 22.84 27.81 -9.45
CA LYS A 233 21.80 28.60 -8.76
C LYS A 233 21.01 27.82 -7.72
N VAL A 234 21.27 26.50 -7.58
CA VAL A 234 20.53 25.65 -6.65
C VAL A 234 21.19 25.71 -5.27
N GLN A 235 20.47 26.20 -4.27
CA GLN A 235 20.88 26.14 -2.87
C GLN A 235 20.32 24.85 -2.24
N THR A 236 21.14 24.15 -1.51
CA THR A 236 20.73 22.94 -0.77
C THR A 236 21.47 22.86 0.55
N ARG A 237 20.77 22.34 1.59
CA ARG A 237 21.38 21.97 2.88
C ARG A 237 21.84 20.50 2.87
N MET A 238 21.41 19.71 1.87
CA MET A 238 21.78 18.31 1.75
C MET A 238 23.22 18.20 1.26
N PRO A 239 23.94 17.15 1.68
CA PRO A 239 25.29 16.85 1.17
C PRO A 239 25.26 16.73 -0.37
N VAL A 240 26.34 17.18 -1.00
CA VAL A 240 26.50 17.02 -2.44
C VAL A 240 27.55 15.93 -2.68
N VAL A 241 27.16 14.87 -3.35
CA VAL A 241 28.04 13.76 -3.71
C VAL A 241 28.04 13.66 -5.24
N ASP A 242 29.23 13.63 -5.83
CA ASP A 242 29.43 13.58 -7.29
C ASP A 242 28.61 14.61 -8.10
N GLY A 243 28.47 15.82 -7.53
CA GLY A 243 27.74 16.92 -8.17
C GLY A 243 26.22 16.78 -8.13
N ALA A 244 25.67 15.84 -7.37
CA ALA A 244 24.23 15.64 -7.16
C ALA A 244 23.86 15.68 -5.68
N PHE A 245 22.58 15.85 -5.39
CA PHE A 245 22.03 15.79 -4.04
C PHE A 245 20.62 15.17 -4.05
N VAL A 246 20.19 14.67 -2.89
CA VAL A 246 18.83 14.16 -2.69
C VAL A 246 17.91 15.33 -2.40
N ARG A 247 16.84 15.44 -3.18
CA ARG A 247 15.76 16.38 -2.97
C ARG A 247 14.50 15.60 -2.60
N ALA A 248 13.96 15.87 -1.40
CA ALA A 248 12.64 15.38 -1.05
C ALA A 248 11.61 15.96 -2.03
N GLU A 249 10.79 15.12 -2.61
CA GLU A 249 9.71 15.56 -3.46
C GLU A 249 8.49 15.91 -2.60
N SER A 250 7.99 17.12 -2.78
CA SER A 250 6.73 17.57 -2.23
C SER A 250 5.81 17.91 -3.41
N TRP A 251 4.56 17.48 -3.32
CA TRP A 251 3.57 17.80 -4.34
C TRP A 251 3.02 19.22 -4.07
N PRO A 252 2.97 20.08 -5.08
CA PRO A 252 2.30 21.38 -4.95
C PRO A 252 0.84 21.17 -4.56
N VAL A 253 0.30 22.02 -3.70
CA VAL A 253 -1.11 21.98 -3.28
C VAL A 253 -2.02 21.98 -4.53
N GLY A 254 -2.92 21.01 -4.63
CA GLY A 254 -3.85 20.86 -5.74
C GLY A 254 -3.32 20.04 -6.94
N VAL A 255 -2.09 19.55 -6.88
CA VAL A 255 -1.55 18.61 -7.88
C VAL A 255 -1.55 17.22 -7.29
N GLN A 256 -2.37 16.32 -7.87
CA GLN A 256 -2.32 14.92 -7.47
C GLN A 256 -1.00 14.29 -7.90
N PRO A 257 -0.38 13.44 -7.07
CA PRO A 257 0.78 12.67 -7.45
C PRO A 257 0.50 11.87 -8.72
N LYS A 258 1.34 12.02 -9.73
CA LYS A 258 1.21 11.27 -10.98
C LYS A 258 1.59 9.79 -10.84
N SER A 259 2.21 9.42 -9.74
CA SER A 259 2.64 8.06 -9.41
C SER A 259 2.42 7.82 -7.93
N GLU A 260 1.79 6.71 -7.60
CA GLU A 260 1.68 6.23 -6.21
C GLU A 260 2.97 5.57 -5.72
N ALA A 261 3.93 5.34 -6.60
CA ALA A 261 5.22 4.77 -6.24
C ALA A 261 6.06 5.78 -5.47
N GLU A 262 6.32 5.48 -4.22
CA GLU A 262 7.31 6.18 -3.41
C GLU A 262 8.70 5.69 -3.84
N ILE A 263 9.52 6.58 -4.34
CA ILE A 263 10.89 6.26 -4.78
C ILE A 263 11.85 6.79 -3.72
N PRO A 264 12.42 5.94 -2.88
CA PRO A 264 13.33 6.38 -1.84
C PRO A 264 14.70 6.72 -2.39
N ALA A 265 15.41 7.56 -1.63
CA ALA A 265 16.83 7.82 -1.84
C ALA A 265 17.54 8.04 -0.51
N CYS A 266 18.83 7.74 -0.45
CA CYS A 266 19.65 7.94 0.72
C CYS A 266 21.12 8.19 0.36
N TYR A 267 21.87 8.68 1.35
CA TYR A 267 23.32 8.76 1.27
C TYR A 267 23.95 7.56 1.96
N VAL A 268 24.95 6.99 1.34
CA VAL A 268 25.71 5.89 1.91
C VAL A 268 27.20 6.27 2.02
N THR A 269 27.81 5.88 3.13
CA THR A 269 29.26 5.94 3.33
C THR A 269 29.76 4.55 3.70
N VAL A 270 30.58 3.95 2.86
CA VAL A 270 31.28 2.71 3.15
C VAL A 270 32.62 3.05 3.80
N ARG A 271 32.91 2.45 4.96
CA ARG A 271 34.18 2.58 5.67
C ARG A 271 34.84 1.21 5.79
N SER A 272 35.96 1.06 5.14
CA SER A 272 36.78 -0.14 5.21
C SER A 272 37.63 -0.15 6.50
N ASP A 273 37.91 -1.34 7.02
CA ASP A 273 38.85 -1.53 8.13
C ASP A 273 40.28 -1.11 7.76
N ALA A 274 40.58 -1.00 6.46
CA ALA A 274 41.86 -0.52 5.92
C ALA A 274 41.95 1.01 5.85
N GLY A 275 40.85 1.72 6.14
CA GLY A 275 40.76 3.19 6.13
C GLY A 275 40.18 3.78 4.86
N ASP A 276 39.84 2.96 3.86
CA ASP A 276 39.19 3.45 2.65
C ASP A 276 37.76 3.98 2.96
N ARG A 277 37.36 5.03 2.24
CA ARG A 277 36.04 5.63 2.37
C ARG A 277 35.45 5.84 0.98
N PHE A 278 34.23 5.33 0.80
CA PHE A 278 33.44 5.49 -0.42
C PHE A 278 32.12 6.15 -0.07
N GLU A 279 31.69 7.11 -0.88
CA GLU A 279 30.43 7.84 -0.68
C GLU A 279 29.61 7.77 -1.95
N ALA A 280 28.30 7.58 -1.79
CA ALA A 280 27.36 7.59 -2.90
C ALA A 280 25.98 8.06 -2.47
N ILE A 281 25.16 8.44 -3.45
CA ILE A 281 23.72 8.56 -3.34
C ILE A 281 23.11 7.32 -3.99
N LEU A 282 22.28 6.62 -3.24
CA LEU A 282 21.48 5.52 -3.76
C LEU A 282 20.05 6.00 -3.99
N SER A 283 19.41 5.53 -5.06
CA SER A 283 18.02 5.82 -5.40
C SER A 283 17.32 4.55 -5.83
N GLY A 284 16.11 4.35 -5.31
CA GLY A 284 15.22 3.27 -5.73
C GLY A 284 14.57 3.48 -7.10
N ASP A 285 14.90 4.56 -7.83
CA ASP A 285 14.33 4.84 -9.16
C ASP A 285 14.87 3.85 -10.20
N PRO A 286 14.00 2.96 -10.74
CA PRO A 286 14.42 2.01 -11.76
C PRO A 286 14.77 2.67 -13.10
N ARG A 287 14.45 3.96 -13.26
CA ARG A 287 14.73 4.75 -14.48
C ARG A 287 16.10 5.42 -14.44
N VAL A 288 16.79 5.40 -13.29
CA VAL A 288 18.17 5.91 -13.23
C VAL A 288 19.02 5.09 -14.20
N PRO A 289 19.64 5.73 -15.21
CA PRO A 289 20.35 5.01 -16.25
C PRO A 289 21.45 4.10 -15.66
N LYS A 290 21.40 2.82 -16.00
CA LYS A 290 22.40 1.83 -15.60
C LYS A 290 23.78 2.07 -16.26
N ASP A 291 23.81 2.93 -17.28
CA ASP A 291 24.98 3.23 -18.13
C ASP A 291 26.02 4.14 -17.47
N ARG A 292 25.70 4.77 -16.35
CA ARG A 292 26.59 5.69 -15.65
C ARG A 292 27.52 5.07 -14.61
N ASN A 293 27.79 3.78 -14.65
CA ASN A 293 28.66 3.06 -13.68
C ASN A 293 28.25 3.18 -12.19
N ARG A 294 26.98 3.52 -11.90
CA ARG A 294 26.54 3.85 -10.56
C ARG A 294 25.45 2.91 -10.00
N TYR A 295 25.07 1.91 -10.79
CA TYR A 295 24.05 0.98 -10.37
C TYR A 295 24.42 -0.47 -10.70
N PRO A 296 24.57 -1.34 -9.71
CA PRO A 296 24.73 -1.03 -8.28
C PRO A 296 26.01 -0.20 -8.06
N PHE A 297 26.03 0.64 -7.00
CA PHE A 297 27.22 1.45 -6.68
C PHE A 297 28.43 0.57 -6.41
N PRO A 298 29.46 0.53 -7.28
CA PRO A 298 30.58 -0.40 -7.16
C PRO A 298 31.68 0.18 -6.26
N PHE A 299 32.26 -0.66 -5.44
CA PHE A 299 33.46 -0.36 -4.67
C PHE A 299 34.30 -1.60 -4.45
N THR A 300 35.58 -1.44 -4.10
CA THR A 300 36.51 -2.55 -3.92
C THR A 300 37.17 -2.41 -2.55
N VAL A 301 37.15 -3.49 -1.76
CA VAL A 301 37.84 -3.57 -0.46
C VAL A 301 38.67 -4.83 -0.45
N ARG A 302 39.95 -4.70 -0.10
CA ARG A 302 40.91 -5.81 -0.07
C ARG A 302 40.96 -6.65 -1.35
N GLY A 303 40.81 -5.98 -2.52
CA GLY A 303 40.81 -6.66 -3.82
C GLY A 303 39.52 -7.36 -4.19
N GLN A 304 38.52 -7.42 -3.29
CA GLN A 304 37.20 -7.98 -3.52
C GLN A 304 36.24 -6.86 -3.99
N ARG A 305 35.50 -7.09 -5.09
CA ARG A 305 34.52 -6.17 -5.63
C ARG A 305 33.17 -6.37 -4.95
N TYR A 306 32.54 -5.25 -4.63
CA TYR A 306 31.22 -5.16 -4.01
C TYR A 306 30.35 -4.16 -4.76
N GLY A 307 29.05 -4.24 -4.54
CA GLY A 307 28.06 -3.26 -5.00
C GLY A 307 27.00 -2.97 -3.93
N LEU A 308 26.52 -1.74 -3.88
CA LEU A 308 25.35 -1.36 -3.08
C LEU A 308 24.22 -0.91 -4.01
N ASP A 309 23.03 -1.36 -3.71
CA ASP A 309 21.83 -1.05 -4.47
C ASP A 309 20.64 -0.81 -3.54
N LEU A 310 19.94 0.31 -3.74
CA LEU A 310 18.65 0.58 -3.12
C LEU A 310 17.58 0.25 -4.17
N ARG A 311 16.88 -0.85 -3.98
CA ARG A 311 15.94 -1.36 -4.98
C ARG A 311 14.60 -1.75 -4.39
N ALA A 312 13.56 -1.76 -5.21
CA ALA A 312 12.29 -2.33 -4.81
C ALA A 312 12.41 -3.85 -4.59
N VAL A 313 11.70 -4.34 -3.59
CA VAL A 313 11.65 -5.78 -3.28
C VAL A 313 11.05 -6.53 -4.46
N VAL A 314 11.67 -7.65 -4.81
CA VAL A 314 11.18 -8.55 -5.86
C VAL A 314 10.49 -9.74 -5.20
N TYR A 315 9.24 -9.99 -5.59
CA TYR A 315 8.46 -11.14 -5.15
C TYR A 315 8.36 -12.18 -6.24
N ASP A 316 8.64 -13.43 -5.93
CA ASP A 316 8.50 -14.54 -6.86
C ASP A 316 7.04 -14.97 -7.00
N LEU A 317 6.66 -15.37 -8.21
CA LEU A 317 5.37 -15.99 -8.53
C LEU A 317 5.54 -17.50 -8.65
N PRO A 318 4.56 -18.29 -8.19
CA PRO A 318 4.56 -19.75 -8.39
C PRO A 318 4.25 -20.14 -9.85
N PHE A 319 4.07 -19.18 -10.74
CA PHE A 319 3.81 -19.37 -12.18
C PHE A 319 4.51 -18.26 -12.97
N ALA A 320 4.74 -18.53 -14.26
CA ALA A 320 5.26 -17.55 -15.21
C ALA A 320 4.11 -16.97 -16.05
N VAL A 321 4.17 -15.69 -16.35
CA VAL A 321 3.21 -14.99 -17.22
C VAL A 321 3.94 -14.54 -18.48
N ARG A 322 3.47 -14.99 -19.64
CA ARG A 322 3.94 -14.57 -20.96
C ARG A 322 2.84 -13.80 -21.67
N LEU A 323 3.13 -12.64 -22.21
CA LEU A 323 2.21 -11.88 -23.05
C LEU A 323 2.28 -12.38 -24.51
N ASP A 324 1.24 -13.03 -24.97
CA ASP A 324 1.15 -13.54 -26.33
C ASP A 324 0.68 -12.45 -27.31
N LYS A 325 -0.32 -11.65 -26.87
CA LYS A 325 -0.86 -10.56 -27.68
C LYS A 325 -1.47 -9.47 -26.81
N PHE A 326 -1.21 -8.21 -27.16
CA PHE A 326 -1.93 -7.07 -26.60
C PHE A 326 -2.91 -6.50 -27.65
N GLN A 327 -4.09 -6.13 -27.24
CA GLN A 327 -5.11 -5.54 -28.08
C GLN A 327 -5.72 -4.31 -27.43
N LYS A 328 -5.65 -3.18 -28.11
CA LYS A 328 -6.31 -1.93 -27.75
C LYS A 328 -7.47 -1.67 -28.69
N LEU A 329 -8.62 -1.37 -28.13
CA LEU A 329 -9.81 -0.96 -28.86
C LEU A 329 -10.16 0.47 -28.45
N ASP A 330 -10.25 1.39 -29.42
CA ASP A 330 -10.62 2.77 -29.16
C ASP A 330 -12.12 3.02 -29.36
N HIS A 331 -12.64 4.09 -28.76
CA HIS A 331 -13.97 4.56 -29.07
C HIS A 331 -14.04 5.07 -30.50
N PRO A 332 -15.11 4.79 -31.25
CA PRO A 332 -15.25 5.26 -32.64
C PRO A 332 -14.99 6.75 -32.78
N GLY A 333 -14.08 7.11 -33.72
CA GLY A 333 -13.73 8.51 -33.98
C GLY A 333 -12.84 9.19 -32.96
N THR A 334 -12.29 8.47 -32.00
CA THR A 334 -11.39 9.03 -30.97
C THR A 334 -10.13 8.16 -30.81
N MET A 335 -9.09 8.68 -30.14
CA MET A 335 -7.94 7.91 -29.68
C MET A 335 -8.09 7.47 -28.20
N SER A 336 -9.25 7.69 -27.61
CA SER A 336 -9.52 7.28 -26.23
C SER A 336 -9.79 5.77 -26.16
N PRO A 337 -9.06 5.02 -25.35
CA PRO A 337 -9.26 3.58 -25.23
C PRO A 337 -10.65 3.26 -24.68
N ARG A 338 -11.37 2.40 -25.38
CA ARG A 338 -12.62 1.80 -24.91
C ARG A 338 -12.36 0.53 -24.12
N ASP A 339 -11.41 -0.28 -24.58
CA ASP A 339 -11.04 -1.54 -23.96
C ASP A 339 -9.56 -1.84 -24.30
N PHE A 340 -8.90 -2.52 -23.41
CA PHE A 340 -7.58 -3.09 -23.65
C PHE A 340 -7.49 -4.46 -23.01
N ARG A 341 -6.93 -5.40 -23.78
CA ARG A 341 -6.86 -6.82 -23.43
C ARG A 341 -5.49 -7.37 -23.64
N SER A 342 -5.04 -8.15 -22.68
CA SER A 342 -3.83 -8.94 -22.75
C SER A 342 -4.20 -10.41 -22.84
N PHE A 343 -3.79 -11.04 -23.93
CA PHE A 343 -3.84 -12.49 -24.10
C PHE A 343 -2.53 -13.03 -23.55
N VAL A 344 -2.62 -13.86 -22.55
CA VAL A 344 -1.44 -14.36 -21.82
C VAL A 344 -1.45 -15.87 -21.74
N THR A 345 -0.26 -16.46 -21.78
CA THR A 345 -0.03 -17.84 -21.38
C THR A 345 0.55 -17.84 -19.98
N VAL A 346 -0.12 -18.55 -19.07
CA VAL A 346 0.33 -18.76 -17.69
C VAL A 346 0.86 -20.18 -17.58
N ALA A 347 2.12 -20.33 -17.19
CA ALA A 347 2.80 -21.62 -17.08
C ALA A 347 3.29 -21.87 -15.65
N ASP A 348 3.08 -23.08 -15.16
CA ASP A 348 3.60 -23.57 -13.88
C ASP A 348 4.11 -25.00 -14.01
N ALA A 349 4.45 -25.65 -12.90
CA ALA A 349 4.92 -27.03 -12.87
C ALA A 349 3.89 -28.07 -13.40
N THR A 350 2.60 -27.71 -13.46
CA THR A 350 1.51 -28.61 -13.91
C THR A 350 1.19 -28.46 -15.38
N GLY A 351 1.64 -27.40 -16.04
CA GLY A 351 1.42 -27.13 -17.46
C GLY A 351 1.23 -25.66 -17.78
N SER A 352 0.71 -25.39 -18.97
CA SER A 352 0.42 -24.03 -19.43
C SER A 352 -1.06 -23.87 -19.76
N GLN A 353 -1.61 -22.68 -19.47
CA GLN A 353 -2.99 -22.31 -19.72
C GLN A 353 -3.07 -20.94 -20.36
N GLU A 354 -3.87 -20.78 -21.40
CA GLU A 354 -4.18 -19.49 -21.99
C GLU A 354 -5.25 -18.77 -21.16
N ALA A 355 -5.06 -17.47 -20.98
CA ALA A 355 -5.99 -16.60 -20.26
C ALA A 355 -6.09 -15.22 -20.92
N GLN A 356 -7.14 -14.48 -20.58
CA GLN A 356 -7.31 -13.09 -21.01
C GLN A 356 -7.45 -12.20 -19.79
N ILE A 357 -6.65 -11.13 -19.74
CA ILE A 357 -6.72 -10.13 -18.69
C ILE A 357 -7.18 -8.82 -19.33
N PHE A 358 -8.28 -8.26 -18.85
CA PHE A 358 -8.84 -7.01 -19.32
C PHE A 358 -9.57 -6.27 -18.18
N MET A 359 -10.15 -5.11 -18.47
CA MET A 359 -10.83 -4.28 -17.47
C MET A 359 -11.87 -5.11 -16.70
N ASN A 360 -11.80 -5.08 -15.36
CA ASN A 360 -12.68 -5.81 -14.44
C ASN A 360 -12.67 -7.35 -14.59
N ASN A 361 -11.71 -7.91 -15.33
CA ASN A 361 -11.54 -9.35 -15.47
C ASN A 361 -10.08 -9.74 -15.20
N PRO A 362 -9.63 -9.76 -13.94
CA PRO A 362 -8.28 -10.15 -13.57
C PRO A 362 -8.08 -11.67 -13.68
N LEU A 363 -6.84 -12.07 -13.91
CA LEU A 363 -6.42 -13.44 -13.71
C LEU A 363 -6.31 -13.74 -12.21
N ARG A 364 -6.90 -14.86 -11.77
CA ARG A 364 -6.79 -15.36 -10.38
C ARG A 364 -6.16 -16.73 -10.40
N ARG A 365 -4.99 -16.87 -9.75
CA ARG A 365 -4.27 -18.15 -9.67
C ARG A 365 -3.42 -18.21 -8.40
N ASP A 366 -3.46 -19.34 -7.70
CA ASP A 366 -2.64 -19.64 -6.51
C ASP A 366 -2.66 -18.54 -5.42
N GLY A 367 -3.81 -17.90 -5.24
CA GLY A 367 -3.98 -16.80 -4.28
C GLY A 367 -3.52 -15.43 -4.78
N TYR A 368 -2.94 -15.37 -5.96
CA TYR A 368 -2.59 -14.12 -6.64
C TYR A 368 -3.72 -13.63 -7.54
N VAL A 369 -3.80 -12.31 -7.64
CA VAL A 369 -4.70 -11.62 -8.56
C VAL A 369 -3.88 -10.69 -9.43
N VAL A 370 -4.00 -10.86 -10.76
CA VAL A 370 -3.24 -10.10 -11.76
C VAL A 370 -4.21 -9.23 -12.55
N TYR A 371 -4.09 -7.91 -12.39
CA TYR A 371 -4.94 -6.90 -13.00
C TYR A 371 -4.22 -6.21 -14.17
N GLN A 372 -4.95 -5.84 -15.21
CA GLN A 372 -4.46 -4.95 -16.25
C GLN A 372 -4.50 -3.50 -15.75
N THR A 373 -3.34 -2.85 -15.57
CA THR A 373 -3.28 -1.46 -15.10
C THR A 373 -2.83 -0.48 -16.19
N ASN A 374 -1.83 -0.85 -16.96
CA ASN A 374 -1.26 0.04 -17.98
C ASN A 374 -0.74 -0.75 -19.17
N TRP A 375 -0.33 -0.05 -20.21
CA TRP A 375 0.20 -0.62 -21.44
C TRP A 375 1.12 0.39 -22.13
N GLY A 376 1.94 -0.03 -23.06
CA GLY A 376 2.81 0.82 -23.86
C GLY A 376 3.19 0.21 -25.20
N PRO A 377 3.96 0.96 -26.02
CA PRO A 377 4.53 2.28 -25.75
C PRO A 377 3.51 3.42 -25.85
N GLN A 378 3.74 4.48 -25.05
CA GLN A 378 2.92 5.70 -25.10
C GLN A 378 3.79 6.91 -25.41
N PRO A 379 3.30 7.90 -26.18
CA PRO A 379 2.02 7.92 -26.90
C PRO A 379 1.97 6.79 -27.92
N ALA A 380 0.77 6.37 -28.31
CA ALA A 380 0.51 5.17 -29.11
C ALA A 380 1.47 5.03 -30.31
N GLY A 381 2.65 4.49 -30.05
CA GLY A 381 3.59 4.03 -31.05
C GLY A 381 3.19 2.64 -31.54
N GLY A 382 3.79 2.17 -32.64
CA GLY A 382 3.61 0.80 -33.08
C GLY A 382 4.26 -0.22 -32.14
N PRO A 383 4.15 -1.53 -32.47
CA PRO A 383 4.79 -2.60 -31.75
C PRO A 383 6.32 -2.35 -31.58
N PRO A 384 6.96 -2.97 -30.56
CA PRO A 384 6.36 -4.00 -29.72
C PRO A 384 5.55 -3.42 -28.57
N TRP A 385 4.36 -3.96 -28.40
CA TRP A 385 3.48 -3.65 -27.28
C TRP A 385 4.00 -4.28 -25.99
N TYR A 386 3.65 -3.68 -24.85
CA TYR A 386 3.82 -4.31 -23.54
C TYR A 386 2.60 -4.02 -22.66
N SER A 387 2.35 -4.93 -21.76
CA SER A 387 1.32 -4.78 -20.72
C SER A 387 1.99 -4.62 -19.37
N VAL A 388 1.41 -3.75 -18.56
CA VAL A 388 1.77 -3.60 -17.16
C VAL A 388 0.62 -4.14 -16.33
N PHE A 389 0.93 -5.15 -15.54
CA PHE A 389 -0.01 -5.78 -14.62
C PHE A 389 0.30 -5.36 -13.20
N GLU A 390 -0.74 -5.08 -12.43
CA GLU A 390 -0.66 -5.08 -10.99
C GLU A 390 -0.88 -6.51 -10.50
N VAL A 391 0.03 -6.98 -9.68
CA VAL A 391 -0.04 -8.29 -9.05
C VAL A 391 -0.24 -8.09 -7.57
N SER A 392 -1.26 -8.68 -7.00
CA SER A 392 -1.51 -8.65 -5.57
C SER A 392 -1.70 -10.05 -5.00
N TRP A 393 -1.14 -10.27 -3.82
CA TRP A 393 -1.41 -11.45 -3.00
C TRP A 393 -2.09 -11.02 -1.71
N ASN A 394 -3.26 -11.63 -1.44
CA ASN A 394 -4.03 -11.32 -0.25
C ASN A 394 -4.73 -12.59 0.26
N PRO A 395 -4.33 -13.15 1.41
CA PRO A 395 -4.95 -14.36 1.95
C PRO A 395 -6.42 -14.19 2.34
N SER A 396 -6.87 -12.95 2.52
CA SER A 396 -8.27 -12.63 2.83
C SER A 396 -9.06 -12.10 1.62
N ASP A 397 -8.58 -12.29 0.39
CA ASP A 397 -9.18 -11.68 -0.82
C ASP A 397 -10.70 -11.94 -0.96
N VAL A 398 -11.16 -13.14 -0.67
CA VAL A 398 -12.58 -13.52 -0.77
C VAL A 398 -13.39 -13.24 0.51
N TRP A 399 -12.74 -12.98 1.65
CA TRP A 399 -13.43 -12.82 2.94
C TRP A 399 -14.39 -11.62 2.98
N PRO A 400 -14.07 -10.45 2.41
CA PRO A 400 -15.01 -9.34 2.35
C PRO A 400 -16.30 -9.68 1.60
N ALA A 401 -16.22 -10.45 0.50
CA ALA A 401 -17.39 -10.88 -0.23
C ALA A 401 -18.26 -11.83 0.62
N ILE A 402 -17.64 -12.80 1.30
CA ILE A 402 -18.32 -13.69 2.24
C ILE A 402 -18.98 -12.87 3.37
N ALA A 403 -18.24 -11.93 3.96
CA ALA A 403 -18.74 -11.06 5.02
C ALA A 403 -19.98 -10.27 4.56
N CYS A 404 -19.94 -9.69 3.36
CA CYS A 404 -21.09 -8.95 2.79
C CYS A 404 -22.29 -9.87 2.59
N ILE A 405 -22.11 -11.12 2.11
CA ILE A 405 -23.19 -12.09 1.97
C ILE A 405 -23.79 -12.42 3.35
N VAL A 406 -22.95 -12.66 4.37
CA VAL A 406 -23.41 -12.92 5.74
C VAL A 406 -24.20 -11.73 6.31
N ILE A 407 -23.69 -10.51 6.14
CA ILE A 407 -24.38 -9.27 6.55
C ILE A 407 -25.74 -9.18 5.85
N TRP A 408 -25.79 -9.41 4.54
CA TRP A 408 -27.01 -9.35 3.75
C TRP A 408 -28.06 -10.37 4.24
N ILE A 409 -27.64 -11.62 4.49
CA ILE A 409 -28.53 -12.65 5.06
C ILE A 409 -29.05 -12.20 6.43
N GLY A 410 -28.19 -11.65 7.29
CA GLY A 410 -28.58 -11.15 8.60
C GLY A 410 -29.62 -10.04 8.53
N LEU A 411 -29.42 -9.06 7.64
CA LEU A 411 -30.35 -7.96 7.39
C LEU A 411 -31.68 -8.45 6.81
N PHE A 412 -31.64 -9.37 5.86
CA PHE A 412 -32.83 -9.96 5.26
C PHE A 412 -33.68 -10.69 6.30
N LEU A 413 -33.04 -11.51 7.15
CA LEU A 413 -33.73 -12.17 8.27
C LEU A 413 -34.33 -11.17 9.27
N HIS A 414 -33.60 -10.11 9.59
CA HIS A 414 -34.07 -9.10 10.54
C HIS A 414 -35.25 -8.30 10.01
N PHE A 415 -35.11 -7.72 8.82
CA PHE A 415 -36.15 -6.88 8.23
C PHE A 415 -37.30 -7.68 7.66
N GLY A 416 -37.08 -8.90 7.14
CA GLY A 416 -38.14 -9.80 6.70
C GLY A 416 -39.10 -10.15 7.82
N LYS A 417 -38.57 -10.49 9.02
CA LYS A 417 -39.42 -10.74 10.21
C LYS A 417 -40.20 -9.50 10.62
N LYS A 418 -39.61 -8.30 10.59
CA LYS A 418 -40.30 -7.06 10.90
C LYS A 418 -41.43 -6.78 9.91
N LEU A 419 -41.15 -7.01 8.61
CA LEU A 419 -42.15 -6.83 7.56
C LEU A 419 -43.34 -7.77 7.73
N LEU A 420 -43.09 -9.07 7.96
CA LEU A 420 -44.16 -10.04 8.21
C LEU A 420 -44.98 -9.67 9.44
N GLY A 421 -44.34 -9.29 10.55
CA GLY A 421 -45.05 -8.82 11.74
C GLY A 421 -45.91 -7.54 11.50
N PHE A 422 -45.40 -6.64 10.68
CA PHE A 422 -46.17 -5.45 10.27
C PHE A 422 -47.40 -5.81 9.42
N LEU A 423 -47.24 -6.68 8.41
CA LEU A 423 -48.33 -7.13 7.56
C LEU A 423 -49.40 -7.86 8.35
N ASP A 424 -49.01 -8.76 9.28
CA ASP A 424 -49.97 -9.43 10.16
C ASP A 424 -50.75 -8.45 11.06
N SER A 425 -50.07 -7.45 11.61
CA SER A 425 -50.73 -6.44 12.45
C SER A 425 -51.70 -5.57 11.65
N SER A 426 -51.30 -5.20 10.41
CA SER A 426 -52.15 -4.41 9.51
C SER A 426 -53.39 -5.20 9.04
N ALA A 427 -53.20 -6.50 8.72
CA ALA A 427 -54.32 -7.38 8.35
C ALA A 427 -55.34 -7.55 9.51
N ARG A 428 -54.84 -7.72 10.74
CA ARG A 428 -55.72 -7.80 11.93
C ARG A 428 -56.44 -6.48 12.20
N ALA A 429 -55.80 -5.33 11.98
CA ALA A 429 -56.44 -4.02 12.15
C ALA A 429 -57.59 -3.80 11.13
N SER A 430 -57.41 -4.26 9.87
CA SER A 430 -58.43 -4.16 8.83
C SER A 430 -59.63 -5.11 9.03
N LEU A 431 -59.43 -6.24 9.75
CA LEU A 431 -60.51 -7.18 10.09
C LEU A 431 -61.35 -6.71 11.29
N ASN A 432 -60.85 -5.78 12.10
CA ASN A 432 -61.53 -5.23 13.28
C ASN A 432 -62.26 -3.88 13.00
N GLN A 433 -62.23 -3.39 11.78
CA GLN A 433 -63.01 -2.27 11.26
C GLN A 433 -64.23 -2.77 10.45
#